data_7847e0e157a4d4c0f21cabbb8fca43fa
#
_entry.id   7847e0e157a4d4c0f21cabbb8fca43fa
#
_cell.length_a   1.000
_cell.length_b   1.000
_cell.length_c   1.000
_cell.angle_alpha   90.00
_cell.angle_beta   90.00
_cell.angle_gamma   90.00
#
_symmetry.space_group_name_H-M   'P 1'
#
loop_
_entity.id
_entity.type
_entity.pdbx_description
1 polymer ?
#
loop_
_entity_poly.entity_id
_entity_poly.type
_entity_poly.pdbx_seq_one_letter_code
_entity_poly.pdbx_strand_id
1 'polypeptide(L)'
;VWVSFLEWQHTDFSSESAFRADAAAIMQNIASLGANTVFAHVRPFGDALYPSRYFPFSHLCTGTQGQDPGFDPLAVLVETAHAQGLTLEAWINPYRLQANGTPAELCAQSPALLHPNWVKHTATGLYLDPASIEVQQYLADSIRELCTNYAIDGIHFDDYFYPTTAPDFDADSYAASGSTISLADWRRQNVNDLMRACYAAAHAFNVRFGVSPQGTLSGCRDGQYSDAALWLAKPGYCDYLIPQLYWGLNYRKNGSDALSLGRLAAEWLSLPRTESVQLAFGLGAYRIGDGDEGDTSGPGTEWCTG
;
A
#
# COMPACT_ATOMS: atom_id res chain seq x y z
N VAL A 1 0.28 -11.21 -6.98
CA VAL A 1 1.18 -11.49 -5.84
C VAL A 1 1.79 -10.18 -5.36
N TRP A 2 1.84 -9.94 -4.03
CA TRP A 2 2.55 -8.81 -3.45
C TRP A 2 3.99 -9.20 -3.16
N VAL A 3 4.93 -8.33 -3.55
CA VAL A 3 6.35 -8.40 -3.20
C VAL A 3 6.65 -7.14 -2.39
N SER A 4 6.80 -7.30 -1.08
CA SER A 4 6.93 -6.20 -0.13
C SER A 4 8.39 -5.75 0.03
N PHE A 5 8.58 -4.69 0.79
CA PHE A 5 9.93 -4.24 1.16
C PHE A 5 10.70 -5.27 1.99
N LEU A 6 10.01 -6.24 2.60
CA LEU A 6 10.66 -7.33 3.34
C LEU A 6 11.40 -8.28 2.39
N GLU A 7 10.81 -8.59 1.23
CA GLU A 7 11.46 -9.38 0.19
C GLU A 7 12.63 -8.61 -0.43
N TRP A 8 12.49 -7.29 -0.64
CA TRP A 8 13.58 -6.47 -1.18
C TRP A 8 14.81 -6.39 -0.26
N GLN A 9 14.67 -6.60 1.05
CA GLN A 9 15.81 -6.70 1.98
C GLN A 9 16.71 -7.90 1.71
N HIS A 10 16.25 -8.88 0.96
CA HIS A 10 16.95 -10.11 0.62
C HIS A 10 17.44 -10.15 -0.84
N THR A 11 17.24 -9.07 -1.60
CA THR A 11 17.73 -8.94 -2.97
C THR A 11 19.08 -8.26 -3.02
N ASP A 12 19.89 -8.58 -4.03
CA ASP A 12 21.24 -8.02 -4.20
C ASP A 12 21.21 -6.74 -5.04
N PHE A 13 21.31 -5.59 -4.38
CA PHE A 13 21.40 -4.27 -5.02
C PHE A 13 22.85 -3.85 -5.35
N SER A 14 23.85 -4.72 -5.22
CA SER A 14 25.27 -4.36 -5.44
C SER A 14 25.58 -3.98 -6.91
N SER A 15 24.75 -4.42 -7.84
CA SER A 15 24.82 -4.05 -9.26
C SER A 15 23.47 -4.29 -9.96
N GLU A 16 23.25 -3.62 -11.10
CA GLU A 16 22.07 -3.86 -11.93
C GLU A 16 21.94 -5.34 -12.33
N SER A 17 23.05 -5.98 -12.70
CA SER A 17 23.03 -7.40 -13.13
C SER A 17 22.65 -8.35 -12.00
N ALA A 18 23.13 -8.11 -10.78
CA ALA A 18 22.76 -8.90 -9.60
C ALA A 18 21.29 -8.72 -9.26
N PHE A 19 20.83 -7.46 -9.14
CA PHE A 19 19.43 -7.15 -8.88
C PHE A 19 18.50 -7.72 -9.97
N ARG A 20 18.88 -7.63 -11.25
CA ARG A 20 18.10 -8.18 -12.37
C ARG A 20 17.98 -9.70 -12.29
N ALA A 21 19.01 -10.40 -11.83
CA ALA A 21 18.96 -11.85 -11.65
C ALA A 21 17.94 -12.25 -10.57
N ASP A 22 17.97 -11.56 -9.43
CA ASP A 22 17.02 -11.80 -8.33
C ASP A 22 15.57 -11.41 -8.74
N ALA A 23 15.40 -10.25 -9.36
CA ALA A 23 14.11 -9.79 -9.86
C ALA A 23 13.53 -10.79 -10.88
N ALA A 24 14.32 -11.26 -11.84
CA ALA A 24 13.89 -12.25 -12.82
C ALA A 24 13.47 -13.58 -12.18
N ALA A 25 14.20 -14.04 -11.16
CA ALA A 25 13.86 -15.25 -10.42
C ALA A 25 12.52 -15.09 -9.66
N ILE A 26 12.30 -13.94 -9.02
CA ILE A 26 11.04 -13.62 -8.35
C ILE A 26 9.87 -13.62 -9.36
N MET A 27 10.02 -12.91 -10.49
CA MET A 27 8.96 -12.85 -11.51
C MET A 27 8.68 -14.23 -12.14
N GLN A 28 9.71 -15.03 -12.38
CA GLN A 28 9.54 -16.40 -12.86
C GLN A 28 8.78 -17.27 -11.87
N ASN A 29 9.09 -17.16 -10.57
CA ASN A 29 8.36 -17.88 -9.52
C ASN A 29 6.88 -17.47 -9.49
N ILE A 30 6.58 -16.17 -9.55
CA ILE A 30 5.21 -15.65 -9.58
C ILE A 30 4.45 -16.19 -10.81
N ALA A 31 5.06 -16.16 -11.99
CA ALA A 31 4.46 -16.68 -13.21
C ALA A 31 4.21 -18.21 -13.12
N SER A 32 5.14 -18.96 -12.51
CA SER A 32 5.00 -20.42 -12.33
C SER A 32 3.82 -20.83 -11.44
N LEU A 33 3.38 -19.94 -10.54
CA LEU A 33 2.18 -20.11 -9.72
C LEU A 33 0.88 -19.86 -10.51
N GLY A 34 0.96 -19.47 -11.78
CA GLY A 34 -0.20 -19.10 -12.60
C GLY A 34 -0.75 -17.71 -12.29
N ALA A 35 -0.01 -16.87 -11.54
CA ALA A 35 -0.37 -15.48 -11.31
C ALA A 35 -0.06 -14.65 -12.56
N ASN A 36 -0.77 -13.53 -12.72
CA ASN A 36 -0.64 -12.62 -13.85
C ASN A 36 -0.28 -11.18 -13.47
N THR A 37 -0.24 -10.88 -12.17
CA THR A 37 0.01 -9.54 -11.65
C THR A 37 0.94 -9.58 -10.45
N VAL A 38 1.94 -8.70 -10.45
CA VAL A 38 2.80 -8.42 -9.31
C VAL A 38 2.55 -7.00 -8.79
N PHE A 39 2.33 -6.88 -7.48
CA PHE A 39 2.31 -5.61 -6.75
C PHE A 39 3.68 -5.43 -6.13
N ALA A 40 4.52 -4.60 -6.75
CA ALA A 40 5.89 -4.37 -6.31
C ALA A 40 5.95 -3.16 -5.38
N HIS A 41 6.40 -3.33 -4.15
CA HIS A 41 6.47 -2.26 -3.15
C HIS A 41 7.63 -1.30 -3.47
N VAL A 42 7.37 -0.30 -4.29
CA VAL A 42 8.39 0.62 -4.81
C VAL A 42 8.58 1.87 -3.95
N ARG A 43 7.62 2.15 -3.05
CA ARG A 43 7.72 3.27 -2.10
C ARG A 43 7.08 2.90 -0.75
N PRO A 44 7.78 2.11 0.08
CA PRO A 44 7.30 1.70 1.40
C PRO A 44 7.44 2.79 2.48
N PHE A 45 8.33 3.76 2.27
CA PHE A 45 8.63 4.86 3.18
C PHE A 45 8.68 6.20 2.42
N GLY A 46 9.28 7.24 3.03
CA GLY A 46 9.54 8.52 2.38
C GLY A 46 10.72 8.49 1.40
N ASP A 47 10.92 7.35 0.73
CA ASP A 47 11.97 7.10 -0.26
C ASP A 47 11.49 6.11 -1.32
N ALA A 48 12.17 6.01 -2.46
CA ALA A 48 11.70 5.30 -3.63
C ALA A 48 12.75 4.36 -4.23
N LEU A 49 12.32 3.22 -4.80
CA LEU A 49 13.17 2.30 -5.58
C LEU A 49 13.36 2.77 -7.03
N TYR A 50 13.35 4.09 -7.25
CA TYR A 50 13.50 4.68 -8.58
C TYR A 50 13.97 6.13 -8.48
N PRO A 51 14.62 6.69 -9.51
CA PRO A 51 14.93 8.12 -9.58
C PRO A 51 13.65 8.96 -9.53
N SER A 52 13.56 9.86 -8.57
CA SER A 52 12.38 10.72 -8.40
C SER A 52 12.78 12.15 -8.01
N ARG A 53 11.99 13.13 -8.46
CA ARG A 53 12.11 14.53 -8.03
C ARG A 53 11.40 14.79 -6.69
N TYR A 54 10.57 13.85 -6.26
CA TYR A 54 9.74 13.97 -5.05
C TYR A 54 10.32 13.21 -3.87
N PHE A 55 10.96 12.07 -4.12
CA PHE A 55 11.45 11.17 -3.09
C PHE A 55 12.91 10.81 -3.33
N PRO A 56 13.78 10.79 -2.31
CA PRO A 56 15.14 10.31 -2.44
C PRO A 56 15.17 8.81 -2.75
N PHE A 57 16.30 8.31 -3.24
CA PHE A 57 16.49 6.85 -3.37
C PHE A 57 16.32 6.13 -2.02
N SER A 58 15.69 4.96 -2.09
CA SER A 58 15.41 4.17 -0.90
C SER A 58 16.69 3.65 -0.25
N HIS A 59 16.69 3.70 1.08
CA HIS A 59 17.69 3.05 1.92
C HIS A 59 17.80 1.53 1.66
N LEU A 60 16.74 0.91 1.13
CA LEU A 60 16.75 -0.52 0.76
C LEU A 60 17.79 -0.83 -0.32
N CYS A 61 18.09 0.13 -1.21
CA CYS A 61 19.02 -0.08 -2.31
C CYS A 61 20.49 -0.14 -1.86
N THR A 62 20.85 0.65 -0.84
CA THR A 62 22.29 0.85 -0.47
C THR A 62 22.54 0.83 1.04
N GLY A 63 21.49 0.69 1.84
CA GLY A 63 21.52 0.87 3.30
C GLY A 63 21.40 2.34 3.74
N THR A 64 21.51 3.30 2.81
CA THR A 64 21.49 4.75 3.12
C THR A 64 20.44 5.46 2.26
N GLN A 65 19.52 6.18 2.88
CA GLN A 65 18.52 6.97 2.17
C GLN A 65 19.19 8.06 1.32
N GLY A 66 18.77 8.18 0.06
CA GLY A 66 19.26 9.18 -0.89
C GLY A 66 20.54 8.80 -1.61
N GLN A 67 21.17 7.68 -1.29
CA GLN A 67 22.31 7.18 -2.03
C GLN A 67 21.84 6.45 -3.29
N ASP A 68 22.33 6.92 -4.45
CA ASP A 68 22.03 6.32 -5.75
C ASP A 68 22.72 4.93 -5.87
N PRO A 69 21.99 3.86 -6.18
CA PRO A 69 22.56 2.53 -6.40
C PRO A 69 23.35 2.41 -7.73
N GLY A 70 23.31 3.44 -8.59
CA GLY A 70 23.97 3.46 -9.89
C GLY A 70 23.16 2.81 -11.02
N PHE A 71 21.90 2.44 -10.77
CA PHE A 71 20.94 1.92 -11.75
C PHE A 71 19.51 2.23 -11.31
N ASP A 72 18.54 1.93 -12.16
CA ASP A 72 17.12 2.14 -11.88
C ASP A 72 16.42 0.81 -11.52
N PRO A 73 16.19 0.52 -10.22
CA PRO A 73 15.54 -0.73 -9.81
C PRO A 73 14.13 -0.90 -10.38
N LEU A 74 13.32 0.16 -10.46
CA LEU A 74 11.97 0.04 -10.98
C LEU A 74 11.94 -0.27 -12.48
N ALA A 75 12.84 0.30 -13.26
CA ALA A 75 12.98 -0.06 -14.68
C ALA A 75 13.27 -1.56 -14.84
N VAL A 76 14.21 -2.09 -14.03
CA VAL A 76 14.52 -3.53 -14.02
C VAL A 76 13.30 -4.38 -13.63
N LEU A 77 12.52 -3.96 -12.61
CA LEU A 77 11.33 -4.68 -12.19
C LEU A 77 10.25 -4.72 -13.28
N VAL A 78 10.00 -3.60 -13.95
CA VAL A 78 9.03 -3.53 -15.06
C VAL A 78 9.47 -4.45 -16.21
N GLU A 79 10.72 -4.37 -16.64
CA GLU A 79 11.25 -5.20 -17.73
C GLU A 79 11.15 -6.69 -17.41
N THR A 80 11.56 -7.09 -16.20
CA THR A 80 11.55 -8.50 -15.79
C THR A 80 10.15 -9.05 -15.59
N ALA A 81 9.21 -8.26 -15.09
CA ALA A 81 7.79 -8.64 -14.98
C ALA A 81 7.18 -8.86 -16.38
N HIS A 82 7.34 -7.88 -17.27
CA HIS A 82 6.80 -7.96 -18.63
C HIS A 82 7.43 -9.10 -19.45
N ALA A 83 8.71 -9.40 -19.23
CA ALA A 83 9.37 -10.55 -19.86
C ALA A 83 8.74 -11.90 -19.47
N GLN A 84 8.07 -11.99 -18.31
CA GLN A 84 7.33 -13.16 -17.85
C GLN A 84 5.82 -13.07 -18.17
N GLY A 85 5.37 -12.04 -18.88
CA GLY A 85 3.94 -11.81 -19.18
C GLY A 85 3.11 -11.38 -17.98
N LEU A 86 3.76 -10.88 -16.92
CA LEU A 86 3.11 -10.32 -15.74
C LEU A 86 2.83 -8.83 -15.94
N THR A 87 1.70 -8.35 -15.44
CA THR A 87 1.51 -6.91 -15.21
C THR A 87 2.21 -6.50 -13.91
N LEU A 88 2.80 -5.30 -13.88
CA LEU A 88 3.42 -4.73 -12.70
C LEU A 88 2.65 -3.51 -12.23
N GLU A 89 2.17 -3.57 -10.99
CA GLU A 89 1.56 -2.43 -10.31
C GLU A 89 2.51 -1.90 -9.24
N ALA A 90 2.78 -0.59 -9.30
CA ALA A 90 3.67 0.09 -8.36
C ALA A 90 2.95 0.28 -7.02
N TRP A 91 3.33 -0.49 -6.01
CA TRP A 91 2.77 -0.39 -4.67
C TRP A 91 3.45 0.71 -3.85
N ILE A 92 2.64 1.57 -3.25
CA ILE A 92 3.04 2.79 -2.55
C ILE A 92 2.31 2.87 -1.22
N ASN A 93 3.04 3.18 -0.14
CA ASN A 93 2.46 3.70 1.09
C ASN A 93 2.38 5.24 0.99
N PRO A 94 1.18 5.85 0.97
CA PRO A 94 1.08 7.28 0.64
C PRO A 94 1.70 8.20 1.69
N TYR A 95 1.45 7.96 2.98
CA TYR A 95 1.81 8.94 4.03
C TYR A 95 3.05 8.59 4.84
N ARG A 96 3.49 7.33 4.85
CA ARG A 96 4.57 6.87 5.71
C ARG A 96 5.93 7.38 5.25
N LEU A 97 6.59 8.19 6.09
CA LEU A 97 7.94 8.70 5.86
C LEU A 97 8.98 7.84 6.57
N GLN A 98 8.72 7.50 7.84
CA GLN A 98 9.57 6.66 8.69
C GLN A 98 8.69 5.87 9.65
N ALA A 99 9.03 4.64 9.94
CA ALA A 99 8.35 3.83 10.94
C ALA A 99 9.34 2.92 11.69
N ASN A 100 9.20 2.83 13.03
CA ASN A 100 10.04 1.99 13.89
C ASN A 100 11.54 2.22 13.66
N GLY A 101 11.96 3.47 13.47
CA GLY A 101 13.34 3.83 13.20
C GLY A 101 13.86 3.48 11.80
N THR A 102 12.97 3.18 10.84
CA THR A 102 13.34 2.84 9.46
C THR A 102 12.75 3.87 8.47
N PRO A 103 13.56 4.49 7.61
CA PRO A 103 15.03 4.46 7.57
C PRO A 103 15.66 5.07 8.83
N ALA A 104 16.85 4.59 9.23
CA ALA A 104 17.50 5.03 10.48
C ALA A 104 17.85 6.52 10.46
N GLU A 105 18.31 7.01 9.32
CA GLU A 105 18.64 8.41 9.09
C GLU A 105 17.90 8.93 7.85
N LEU A 106 17.41 10.18 7.93
CA LEU A 106 16.79 10.88 6.81
C LEU A 106 17.82 11.73 6.11
N CYS A 107 17.91 11.60 4.79
CA CYS A 107 18.77 12.45 3.98
C CYS A 107 18.18 13.85 3.76
N ALA A 108 19.01 14.82 3.36
CA ALA A 108 18.60 16.20 3.15
C ALA A 108 17.46 16.38 2.11
N GLN A 109 17.29 15.42 1.21
CA GLN A 109 16.22 15.41 0.19
C GLN A 109 14.93 14.76 0.69
N SER A 110 14.91 14.25 1.92
CA SER A 110 13.68 13.67 2.49
C SER A 110 12.56 14.70 2.58
N PRO A 111 11.33 14.37 2.15
CA PRO A 111 10.18 15.26 2.32
C PRO A 111 9.96 15.69 3.77
N ALA A 112 10.34 14.86 4.75
CA ALA A 112 10.26 15.21 6.16
C ALA A 112 11.15 16.40 6.54
N LEU A 113 12.31 16.55 5.90
CA LEU A 113 13.25 17.64 6.16
C LEU A 113 13.00 18.85 5.26
N LEU A 114 12.57 18.62 4.02
CA LEU A 114 12.24 19.70 3.08
C LEU A 114 10.95 20.44 3.45
N HIS A 115 9.97 19.71 4.01
CA HIS A 115 8.65 20.22 4.33
C HIS A 115 8.23 19.87 5.76
N PRO A 116 8.90 20.38 6.79
CA PRO A 116 8.64 20.01 8.19
C PRO A 116 7.22 20.33 8.65
N ASN A 117 6.56 21.29 8.03
CA ASN A 117 5.16 21.66 8.28
C ASN A 117 4.14 20.62 7.73
N TRP A 118 4.56 19.69 6.89
CA TRP A 118 3.73 18.59 6.40
C TRP A 118 3.81 17.33 7.29
N VAL A 119 4.69 17.33 8.31
CA VAL A 119 5.02 16.14 9.06
C VAL A 119 4.19 16.05 10.34
N LYS A 120 3.54 14.92 10.52
CA LYS A 120 2.91 14.49 11.77
C LYS A 120 3.74 13.40 12.43
N HIS A 121 3.78 13.43 13.75
CA HIS A 121 4.57 12.52 14.57
C HIS A 121 3.67 11.53 15.31
N THR A 122 4.14 10.29 15.39
CA THR A 122 3.62 9.28 16.31
C THR A 122 4.74 8.80 17.22
N ALA A 123 4.42 7.98 18.21
CA ALA A 123 5.45 7.36 19.07
C ALA A 123 6.46 6.51 18.27
N THR A 124 6.09 6.04 17.08
CA THR A 124 6.87 5.06 16.29
C THR A 124 7.27 5.56 14.92
N GLY A 125 6.91 6.77 14.50
CA GLY A 125 7.25 7.20 13.14
C GLY A 125 6.82 8.60 12.76
N LEU A 126 7.19 8.95 11.52
CA LEU A 126 6.89 10.21 10.86
C LEU A 126 5.97 9.94 9.67
N TYR A 127 4.96 10.79 9.52
CA TYR A 127 3.96 10.65 8.47
C TYR A 127 3.66 12.00 7.84
N LEU A 128 3.35 12.02 6.56
CA LEU A 128 2.77 13.20 5.92
C LEU A 128 1.37 13.47 6.48
N ASP A 129 1.01 14.73 6.67
CA ASP A 129 -0.32 15.12 7.15
C ASP A 129 -1.40 14.81 6.11
N PRO A 130 -2.31 13.85 6.37
CA PRO A 130 -3.37 13.50 5.43
C PRO A 130 -4.34 14.66 5.12
N ALA A 131 -4.41 15.66 5.98
CA ALA A 131 -5.28 16.81 5.84
C ALA A 131 -4.69 17.94 4.98
N SER A 132 -3.39 17.92 4.71
CA SER A 132 -2.75 18.94 3.89
C SER A 132 -3.08 18.78 2.41
N ILE A 133 -3.64 19.81 1.80
CA ILE A 133 -3.91 19.87 0.36
C ILE A 133 -2.59 19.80 -0.43
N GLU A 134 -1.54 20.44 0.08
CA GLU A 134 -0.21 20.41 -0.53
C GLU A 134 0.36 18.99 -0.54
N VAL A 135 0.16 18.22 0.54
CA VAL A 135 0.55 16.80 0.61
C VAL A 135 -0.23 15.97 -0.41
N GLN A 136 -1.54 16.15 -0.51
CA GLN A 136 -2.37 15.42 -1.47
C GLN A 136 -1.91 15.72 -2.91
N GLN A 137 -1.62 17.00 -3.22
CA GLN A 137 -1.12 17.38 -4.53
C GLN A 137 0.28 16.82 -4.80
N TYR A 138 1.20 16.88 -3.82
CA TYR A 138 2.54 16.30 -3.91
C TYR A 138 2.52 14.80 -4.21
N LEU A 139 1.63 14.06 -3.54
CA LEU A 139 1.44 12.63 -3.77
C LEU A 139 0.85 12.35 -5.15
N ALA A 140 -0.14 13.11 -5.58
CA ALA A 140 -0.69 13.00 -6.93
C ALA A 140 0.34 13.31 -8.02
N ASP A 141 1.18 14.32 -7.81
CA ASP A 141 2.25 14.67 -8.75
C ASP A 141 3.35 13.60 -8.81
N SER A 142 3.67 12.95 -7.69
CA SER A 142 4.59 11.81 -7.66
C SER A 142 4.03 10.59 -8.43
N ILE A 143 2.71 10.40 -8.45
CA ILE A 143 2.06 9.38 -9.29
C ILE A 143 2.16 9.75 -10.78
N ARG A 144 1.95 11.01 -11.13
CA ARG A 144 2.15 11.48 -12.51
C ARG A 144 3.59 11.26 -12.99
N GLU A 145 4.57 11.49 -12.11
CA GLU A 145 5.98 11.20 -12.42
C GLU A 145 6.20 9.72 -12.75
N LEU A 146 5.67 8.80 -11.90
CA LEU A 146 5.74 7.37 -12.15
C LEU A 146 5.12 6.98 -13.49
N CYS A 147 3.88 7.41 -13.74
CA CYS A 147 3.15 7.10 -14.97
C CYS A 147 3.80 7.72 -16.22
N THR A 148 4.55 8.82 -16.07
CA THR A 148 5.30 9.45 -17.17
C THR A 148 6.57 8.68 -17.52
N ASN A 149 7.27 8.19 -16.50
CA ASN A 149 8.63 7.67 -16.67
C ASN A 149 8.68 6.15 -16.88
N TYR A 150 7.63 5.42 -16.46
CA TYR A 150 7.63 3.96 -16.45
C TYR A 150 6.39 3.38 -17.13
N ALA A 151 6.58 2.26 -17.82
CA ALA A 151 5.49 1.47 -18.39
C ALA A 151 4.86 0.56 -17.33
N ILE A 152 4.49 1.12 -16.17
CA ILE A 152 3.76 0.39 -15.13
C ILE A 152 2.30 0.19 -15.57
N ASP A 153 1.69 -0.92 -15.16
CA ASP A 153 0.32 -1.27 -15.52
C ASP A 153 -0.70 -0.71 -14.52
N GLY A 154 -0.24 -0.36 -13.32
CA GLY A 154 -1.09 0.20 -12.28
C GLY A 154 -0.32 0.87 -11.14
N ILE A 155 -1.06 1.63 -10.34
CA ILE A 155 -0.66 2.13 -9.03
C ILE A 155 -1.49 1.40 -7.98
N HIS A 156 -0.85 0.94 -6.92
CA HIS A 156 -1.49 0.22 -5.84
C HIS A 156 -1.20 0.85 -4.47
N PHE A 157 -2.25 1.10 -3.68
CA PHE A 157 -2.13 1.44 -2.27
C PHE A 157 -2.54 0.25 -1.41
N ASP A 158 -1.95 0.12 -0.22
CA ASP A 158 -2.38 -0.83 0.80
C ASP A 158 -3.36 -0.17 1.80
N ASP A 159 -3.38 -0.66 3.05
CA ASP A 159 -4.22 -0.16 4.12
C ASP A 159 -3.56 0.92 4.98
N TYR A 160 -2.31 1.34 4.68
CA TYR A 160 -1.58 2.30 5.52
C TYR A 160 -1.95 3.75 5.20
N PHE A 161 -3.17 4.18 5.61
CA PHE A 161 -3.59 5.57 5.55
C PHE A 161 -3.27 6.31 6.85
N TYR A 162 -4.21 6.46 7.77
CA TYR A 162 -3.91 7.05 9.07
C TYR A 162 -3.15 6.06 9.96
N PRO A 163 -2.02 6.47 10.59
CA PRO A 163 -1.22 5.57 11.42
C PRO A 163 -1.79 5.33 12.81
N THR A 164 -2.76 6.14 13.24
CA THR A 164 -3.33 6.12 14.58
C THR A 164 -4.74 6.68 14.61
N THR A 165 -5.52 6.25 15.59
CA THR A 165 -6.83 6.83 15.91
C THR A 165 -6.76 7.92 16.99
N ALA A 166 -5.57 8.17 17.57
CA ALA A 166 -5.36 9.18 18.60
C ALA A 166 -5.85 10.56 18.15
N PRO A 167 -6.67 11.26 18.96
CA PRO A 167 -7.27 12.53 18.54
C PRO A 167 -6.26 13.67 18.39
N ASP A 168 -5.13 13.60 19.07
CA ASP A 168 -4.08 14.61 19.09
C ASP A 168 -3.16 14.53 17.87
N PHE A 169 -3.21 13.47 17.07
CA PHE A 169 -2.36 13.28 15.88
C PHE A 169 -2.45 14.43 14.89
N ASP A 170 -3.65 14.92 14.63
CA ASP A 170 -3.95 15.98 13.66
C ASP A 170 -4.93 17.04 14.21
N ALA A 171 -4.95 17.20 15.54
CA ALA A 171 -5.85 18.13 16.23
C ALA A 171 -5.68 19.58 15.77
N ASP A 172 -4.45 20.01 15.46
CA ASP A 172 -4.11 21.31 14.92
C ASP A 172 -4.69 21.52 13.51
N SER A 173 -4.53 20.53 12.64
CA SER A 173 -5.06 20.54 11.28
C SER A 173 -6.60 20.53 11.28
N TYR A 174 -7.21 19.71 12.15
CA TYR A 174 -8.67 19.69 12.31
C TYR A 174 -9.22 21.02 12.82
N ALA A 175 -8.59 21.61 13.83
CA ALA A 175 -8.98 22.93 14.34
C ALA A 175 -8.82 24.03 13.27
N ALA A 176 -7.72 24.02 12.53
CA ALA A 176 -7.44 24.99 11.48
C ALA A 176 -8.42 24.88 10.29
N SER A 177 -8.96 23.68 10.03
CA SER A 177 -9.93 23.45 8.95
C SER A 177 -11.28 24.15 9.18
N GLY A 178 -11.62 24.51 10.41
CA GLY A 178 -12.93 25.02 10.78
C GLY A 178 -14.07 24.04 10.55
N SER A 179 -13.76 22.76 10.39
CA SER A 179 -14.75 21.71 10.09
C SER A 179 -15.75 21.55 11.23
N THR A 180 -17.01 21.31 10.88
CA THR A 180 -18.12 21.08 11.83
C THR A 180 -18.55 19.61 11.90
N ILE A 181 -18.02 18.75 11.03
CA ILE A 181 -18.28 17.30 11.06
C ILE A 181 -17.38 16.62 12.09
N SER A 182 -17.68 15.38 12.45
CA SER A 182 -16.86 14.65 13.43
C SER A 182 -15.41 14.49 12.95
N LEU A 183 -14.46 14.39 13.87
CA LEU A 183 -13.05 14.13 13.54
C LEU A 183 -12.89 12.87 12.66
N ALA A 184 -13.66 11.81 12.96
CA ALA A 184 -13.59 10.57 12.17
C ALA A 184 -14.12 10.77 10.74
N ASP A 185 -15.23 11.52 10.55
CA ASP A 185 -15.74 11.83 9.21
C ASP A 185 -14.80 12.74 8.44
N TRP A 186 -14.18 13.72 9.11
CA TRP A 186 -13.21 14.61 8.52
C TRP A 186 -11.94 13.86 8.07
N ARG A 187 -11.41 12.94 8.88
CA ARG A 187 -10.29 12.08 8.47
C ARG A 187 -10.64 11.21 7.27
N ARG A 188 -11.84 10.62 7.22
CA ARG A 188 -12.32 9.88 6.04
C ARG A 188 -12.41 10.76 4.80
N GLN A 189 -12.85 12.01 4.96
CA GLN A 189 -12.90 12.95 3.84
C GLN A 189 -11.51 13.23 3.30
N ASN A 190 -10.50 13.46 4.16
CA ASN A 190 -9.12 13.70 3.74
C ASN A 190 -8.56 12.49 2.95
N VAL A 191 -8.82 11.28 3.39
CA VAL A 191 -8.42 10.07 2.65
C VAL A 191 -9.19 9.95 1.33
N ASN A 192 -10.47 10.24 1.31
CA ASN A 192 -11.28 10.25 0.09
C ASN A 192 -10.78 11.28 -0.94
N ASP A 193 -10.32 12.44 -0.47
CA ASP A 193 -9.77 13.50 -1.33
C ASP A 193 -8.42 13.05 -1.94
N LEU A 194 -7.53 12.42 -1.15
CA LEU A 194 -6.32 11.79 -1.69
C LEU A 194 -6.64 10.74 -2.75
N MET A 195 -7.57 9.83 -2.45
CA MET A 195 -7.95 8.75 -3.39
C MET A 195 -8.40 9.31 -4.72
N ARG A 196 -9.25 10.36 -4.72
CA ARG A 196 -9.69 11.03 -5.96
C ARG A 196 -8.55 11.70 -6.71
N ALA A 197 -7.66 12.38 -5.99
CA ALA A 197 -6.52 13.06 -6.61
C ALA A 197 -5.55 12.05 -7.26
N CYS A 198 -5.26 10.94 -6.59
CA CYS A 198 -4.38 9.89 -7.09
C CYS A 198 -5.03 9.10 -8.24
N TYR A 199 -6.32 8.79 -8.14
CA TYR A 199 -7.09 8.18 -9.24
C TYR A 199 -7.02 9.05 -10.50
N ALA A 200 -7.32 10.35 -10.38
CA ALA A 200 -7.25 11.27 -11.52
C ALA A 200 -5.83 11.40 -12.09
N ALA A 201 -4.79 11.34 -11.22
CA ALA A 201 -3.40 11.40 -11.64
C ALA A 201 -3.01 10.17 -12.48
N ALA A 202 -3.36 8.96 -12.05
CA ALA A 202 -3.10 7.71 -12.78
C ALA A 202 -3.90 7.62 -14.09
N HIS A 203 -5.19 7.95 -14.04
CA HIS A 203 -6.10 7.90 -15.18
C HIS A 203 -5.74 8.89 -16.31
N ALA A 204 -5.05 10.00 -16.00
CA ALA A 204 -4.51 10.89 -17.03
C ALA A 204 -3.51 10.20 -17.99
N PHE A 205 -2.97 9.04 -17.59
CA PHE A 205 -2.04 8.22 -18.36
C PHE A 205 -2.61 6.85 -18.75
N ASN A 206 -3.92 6.63 -18.55
CA ASN A 206 -4.58 5.32 -18.72
C ASN A 206 -3.97 4.20 -17.85
N VAL A 207 -3.41 4.54 -16.70
CA VAL A 207 -2.86 3.61 -15.70
C VAL A 207 -3.94 3.31 -14.67
N ARG A 208 -4.11 2.03 -14.30
CA ARG A 208 -5.06 1.59 -13.27
C ARG A 208 -4.64 2.10 -11.89
N PHE A 209 -5.63 2.32 -11.04
CA PHE A 209 -5.40 2.68 -9.64
C PHE A 209 -6.25 1.80 -8.72
N GLY A 210 -5.62 1.08 -7.81
CA GLY A 210 -6.31 0.19 -6.90
C GLY A 210 -5.81 0.24 -5.47
N VAL A 211 -6.54 -0.43 -4.58
CA VAL A 211 -6.22 -0.43 -3.15
C VAL A 211 -6.51 -1.78 -2.51
N SER A 212 -5.66 -2.16 -1.56
CA SER A 212 -5.78 -3.33 -0.71
C SER A 212 -6.06 -2.90 0.73
N PRO A 213 -7.33 -2.58 1.08
CA PRO A 213 -7.70 -2.11 2.40
C PRO A 213 -7.70 -3.26 3.42
N GLN A 214 -7.86 -2.94 4.71
CA GLN A 214 -8.00 -3.96 5.76
C GLN A 214 -9.14 -4.93 5.46
N GLY A 215 -9.01 -6.17 5.95
CA GLY A 215 -9.99 -7.22 5.71
C GLY A 215 -11.36 -6.99 6.33
N THR A 216 -11.46 -6.18 7.40
CA THR A 216 -12.72 -5.85 8.06
C THR A 216 -13.19 -4.45 7.70
N LEU A 217 -14.49 -4.26 7.46
CA LEU A 217 -15.07 -2.94 7.18
C LEU A 217 -14.90 -1.97 8.34
N SER A 218 -14.96 -2.45 9.58
CA SER A 218 -14.72 -1.63 10.77
C SER A 218 -13.25 -1.19 10.85
N GLY A 219 -12.29 -2.07 10.54
CA GLY A 219 -10.88 -1.73 10.48
C GLY A 219 -10.60 -0.66 9.43
N CYS A 220 -11.18 -0.80 8.24
CA CYS A 220 -11.10 0.24 7.21
C CYS A 220 -11.63 1.57 7.74
N ARG A 221 -12.88 1.58 8.20
CA ARG A 221 -13.61 2.81 8.50
C ARG A 221 -13.10 3.51 9.76
N ASP A 222 -12.86 2.76 10.82
CA ASP A 222 -12.63 3.31 12.16
C ASP A 222 -11.16 3.21 12.59
N GLY A 223 -10.37 2.33 11.96
CA GLY A 223 -8.94 2.17 12.18
C GLY A 223 -8.07 3.01 11.26
N GLN A 224 -8.34 2.94 9.96
CA GLN A 224 -7.53 3.60 8.91
C GLN A 224 -8.23 4.80 8.27
N TYR A 225 -9.48 5.07 8.65
CA TYR A 225 -10.33 6.11 8.05
C TYR A 225 -10.48 5.98 6.52
N SER A 226 -10.37 4.76 6.00
CA SER A 226 -10.59 4.44 4.59
C SER A 226 -12.06 4.07 4.36
N ASP A 227 -12.73 4.82 3.47
CA ASP A 227 -14.16 4.63 3.17
C ASP A 227 -14.34 3.63 2.01
N ALA A 228 -13.86 2.40 2.22
CA ALA A 228 -13.84 1.35 1.19
C ALA A 228 -15.23 1.03 0.63
N ALA A 229 -16.29 1.14 1.45
CA ALA A 229 -17.67 0.96 1.00
C ALA A 229 -18.09 2.06 0.01
N LEU A 230 -17.70 3.31 0.24
CA LEU A 230 -17.91 4.41 -0.70
C LEU A 230 -17.14 4.17 -2.01
N TRP A 231 -15.88 3.73 -1.92
CA TRP A 231 -15.02 3.50 -3.08
C TRP A 231 -15.52 2.36 -3.97
N LEU A 232 -16.16 1.32 -3.38
CA LEU A 232 -16.88 0.30 -4.14
C LEU A 232 -18.12 0.83 -4.82
N ALA A 233 -18.89 1.66 -4.12
CA ALA A 233 -20.20 2.10 -4.57
C ALA A 233 -20.17 3.22 -5.62
N LYS A 234 -19.05 3.95 -5.74
CA LYS A 234 -18.95 5.12 -6.62
C LYS A 234 -17.66 5.11 -7.44
N PRO A 235 -17.73 5.49 -8.74
CA PRO A 235 -16.54 5.64 -9.57
C PRO A 235 -15.68 6.84 -9.13
N GLY A 236 -14.42 6.87 -9.55
CA GLY A 236 -13.51 8.00 -9.37
C GLY A 236 -12.65 7.93 -8.11
N TYR A 237 -12.64 6.78 -7.42
CA TYR A 237 -11.77 6.51 -6.27
C TYR A 237 -10.73 5.44 -6.55
N CYS A 238 -11.13 4.36 -7.21
CA CYS A 238 -10.25 3.25 -7.61
C CYS A 238 -10.90 2.43 -8.72
N ASP A 239 -10.11 1.58 -9.40
CA ASP A 239 -10.56 0.60 -10.40
C ASP A 239 -10.81 -0.77 -9.78
N TYR A 240 -10.18 -1.05 -8.64
CA TYR A 240 -10.35 -2.29 -7.92
C TYR A 240 -10.08 -2.13 -6.42
N LEU A 241 -10.71 -3.01 -5.63
CA LEU A 241 -10.42 -3.23 -4.21
C LEU A 241 -10.02 -4.68 -3.98
N ILE A 242 -8.99 -4.88 -3.15
CA ILE A 242 -8.53 -6.21 -2.75
C ILE A 242 -8.39 -6.27 -1.22
N PRO A 243 -9.51 -6.39 -0.46
CA PRO A 243 -9.46 -6.49 0.99
C PRO A 243 -8.54 -7.62 1.47
N GLN A 244 -7.76 -7.38 2.51
CA GLN A 244 -6.75 -8.28 3.06
C GLN A 244 -7.40 -9.34 3.97
N LEU A 245 -7.94 -10.41 3.38
CA LEU A 245 -8.60 -11.49 4.12
C LEU A 245 -7.57 -12.57 4.52
N TYR A 246 -6.69 -12.25 5.47
CA TYR A 246 -5.54 -13.06 5.85
C TYR A 246 -5.85 -14.13 6.91
N TRP A 247 -7.06 -14.68 6.90
CA TRP A 247 -7.51 -15.76 7.79
C TRP A 247 -8.01 -16.96 6.99
N GLY A 248 -8.03 -18.11 7.63
CA GLY A 248 -8.55 -19.34 7.04
C GLY A 248 -10.05 -19.25 6.70
N LEU A 249 -10.51 -20.13 5.82
CA LEU A 249 -11.91 -20.14 5.37
C LEU A 249 -12.90 -20.27 6.53
N ASN A 250 -12.57 -21.11 7.51
CA ASN A 250 -13.39 -21.40 8.69
C ASN A 250 -12.70 -20.92 9.99
N TYR A 251 -11.86 -19.89 9.90
CA TYR A 251 -11.15 -19.35 11.05
C TYR A 251 -12.06 -19.12 12.25
N ARG A 252 -11.58 -19.52 13.43
CA ARG A 252 -12.18 -19.18 14.71
C ARG A 252 -11.13 -18.74 15.72
N LYS A 253 -11.49 -17.79 16.56
CA LYS A 253 -10.69 -17.39 17.72
C LYS A 253 -11.62 -17.16 18.92
N ASN A 254 -11.34 -17.83 20.03
CA ASN A 254 -12.18 -17.79 21.25
C ASN A 254 -13.65 -18.13 20.93
N GLY A 255 -13.89 -19.11 20.05
CA GLY A 255 -15.21 -19.55 19.62
C GLY A 255 -15.91 -18.65 18.59
N SER A 256 -15.34 -17.48 18.25
CA SER A 256 -15.90 -16.55 17.26
C SER A 256 -15.36 -16.80 15.86
N ASP A 257 -16.20 -16.78 14.86
CA ASP A 257 -15.90 -16.88 13.43
C ASP A 257 -15.88 -15.50 12.72
N ALA A 258 -15.94 -14.42 13.49
CA ALA A 258 -16.11 -13.06 12.96
C ALA A 258 -15.05 -12.65 11.91
N LEU A 259 -13.85 -13.24 12.00
CA LEU A 259 -12.75 -12.98 11.06
C LEU A 259 -12.54 -14.11 10.04
N SER A 260 -13.43 -15.11 9.95
CA SER A 260 -13.29 -16.16 8.93
C SER A 260 -13.38 -15.55 7.52
N LEU A 261 -12.53 -16.05 6.61
CA LEU A 261 -12.53 -15.62 5.21
C LEU A 261 -13.94 -15.72 4.60
N GLY A 262 -14.64 -16.84 4.86
CA GLY A 262 -15.99 -17.04 4.32
C GLY A 262 -16.97 -15.95 4.76
N ARG A 263 -16.93 -15.56 6.04
CA ARG A 263 -17.80 -14.51 6.59
C ARG A 263 -17.43 -13.12 6.07
N LEU A 264 -16.13 -12.78 6.12
CA LEU A 264 -15.66 -11.49 5.62
C LEU A 264 -15.92 -11.34 4.12
N ALA A 265 -15.65 -12.38 3.33
CA ALA A 265 -15.95 -12.35 1.89
C ALA A 265 -17.45 -12.13 1.61
N ALA A 266 -18.34 -12.80 2.37
CA ALA A 266 -19.78 -12.58 2.26
C ALA A 266 -20.18 -11.14 2.61
N GLU A 267 -19.58 -10.55 3.64
CA GLU A 267 -19.79 -9.15 4.02
C GLU A 267 -19.37 -8.21 2.89
N TRP A 268 -18.16 -8.35 2.34
CA TRP A 268 -17.69 -7.54 1.21
C TRP A 268 -18.53 -7.71 -0.05
N LEU A 269 -18.97 -8.93 -0.36
CA LEU A 269 -19.82 -9.21 -1.53
C LEU A 269 -21.24 -8.63 -1.39
N SER A 270 -21.72 -8.38 -0.17
CA SER A 270 -23.03 -7.77 0.09
C SER A 270 -23.08 -6.26 -0.13
N LEU A 271 -21.91 -5.60 -0.23
CA LEU A 271 -21.84 -4.15 -0.41
C LEU A 271 -22.32 -3.73 -1.82
N PRO A 272 -22.98 -2.57 -1.92
CA PRO A 272 -23.24 -1.95 -3.21
C PRO A 272 -21.93 -1.73 -3.98
N ARG A 273 -21.91 -2.09 -5.25
CA ARG A 273 -20.73 -1.94 -6.12
C ARG A 273 -21.13 -1.40 -7.48
N THR A 274 -20.36 -0.42 -7.96
CA THR A 274 -20.44 0.00 -9.37
C THR A 274 -19.75 -1.03 -10.27
N GLU A 275 -20.22 -1.18 -11.51
CA GLU A 275 -19.64 -2.11 -12.49
C GLU A 275 -18.18 -1.77 -12.86
N SER A 276 -17.80 -0.49 -12.72
CA SER A 276 -16.43 -0.03 -13.01
C SER A 276 -15.39 -0.42 -11.97
N VAL A 277 -15.79 -0.91 -10.78
CA VAL A 277 -14.85 -1.28 -9.71
C VAL A 277 -14.85 -2.80 -9.51
N GLN A 278 -13.68 -3.41 -9.68
CA GLN A 278 -13.49 -4.84 -9.44
C GLN A 278 -13.28 -5.11 -7.93
N LEU A 279 -13.80 -6.23 -7.46
CA LEU A 279 -13.55 -6.74 -6.11
C LEU A 279 -12.87 -8.11 -6.20
N ALA A 280 -11.70 -8.22 -5.60
CA ALA A 280 -10.98 -9.46 -5.40
C ALA A 280 -10.62 -9.59 -3.91
N PHE A 281 -10.04 -10.71 -3.48
CA PHE A 281 -9.66 -10.92 -2.09
C PHE A 281 -8.16 -11.24 -1.98
N GLY A 282 -7.47 -10.54 -1.09
CA GLY A 282 -6.09 -10.82 -0.72
C GLY A 282 -6.03 -11.97 0.27
N LEU A 283 -5.25 -12.99 -0.04
CA LEU A 283 -5.08 -14.17 0.81
C LEU A 283 -3.69 -14.17 1.46
N GLY A 284 -3.62 -14.56 2.73
CA GLY A 284 -2.39 -14.60 3.51
C GLY A 284 -1.56 -15.87 3.24
N ALA A 285 -1.06 -16.05 2.01
CA ALA A 285 -0.27 -17.23 1.66
C ALA A 285 0.97 -17.46 2.55
N TYR A 286 1.51 -16.39 3.15
CA TYR A 286 2.61 -16.48 4.13
C TYR A 286 2.26 -17.27 5.40
N ARG A 287 0.96 -17.53 5.64
CA ARG A 287 0.49 -18.32 6.78
C ARG A 287 0.50 -19.83 6.52
N ILE A 288 0.79 -20.25 5.30
CA ILE A 288 0.86 -21.68 4.96
C ILE A 288 2.01 -22.33 5.75
N GLY A 289 1.66 -23.32 6.56
CA GLY A 289 2.59 -24.00 7.47
C GLY A 289 2.65 -23.41 8.88
N ASP A 290 2.48 -22.08 9.04
CA ASP A 290 2.58 -21.39 10.34
C ASP A 290 1.21 -21.20 11.03
N GLY A 291 0.12 -21.30 10.26
CA GLY A 291 -1.23 -21.08 10.75
C GLY A 291 -1.61 -19.61 10.87
N ASP A 292 -2.85 -19.36 11.27
CA ASP A 292 -3.43 -18.01 11.38
C ASP A 292 -3.78 -17.59 12.81
N GLU A 293 -3.18 -18.26 13.80
CA GLU A 293 -3.40 -18.04 15.24
C GLU A 293 -4.86 -18.30 15.71
N GLY A 294 -5.62 -19.08 14.93
CA GLY A 294 -6.95 -19.52 15.28
C GLY A 294 -6.97 -20.61 16.36
N ASP A 295 -8.16 -21.04 16.73
CA ASP A 295 -8.33 -22.14 17.70
C ASP A 295 -7.75 -23.44 17.13
N THR A 296 -6.77 -24.02 17.82
CA THR A 296 -6.01 -25.20 17.37
C THR A 296 -6.85 -26.47 17.24
N SER A 297 -8.04 -26.51 17.82
CA SER A 297 -8.98 -27.63 17.78
C SER A 297 -10.15 -27.42 16.81
N GLY A 298 -10.13 -26.35 16.03
CA GLY A 298 -11.23 -25.94 15.17
C GLY A 298 -10.87 -25.81 13.69
N PRO A 299 -11.83 -25.38 12.87
CA PRO A 299 -11.65 -25.20 11.43
C PRO A 299 -10.56 -24.20 11.03
N GLY A 300 -10.11 -23.32 11.94
CA GLY A 300 -9.05 -22.33 11.66
C GLY A 300 -7.63 -22.92 11.53
N THR A 301 -7.47 -24.24 11.57
CA THR A 301 -6.18 -24.90 11.43
C THR A 301 -5.83 -25.28 9.98
N GLU A 302 -6.66 -24.92 9.01
CA GLU A 302 -6.47 -25.30 7.60
C GLU A 302 -5.15 -24.78 7.00
N TRP A 303 -4.61 -23.68 7.48
CA TRP A 303 -3.30 -23.19 7.06
C TRP A 303 -2.13 -24.04 7.55
N CYS A 304 -2.31 -24.81 8.62
CA CYS A 304 -1.30 -25.73 9.15
C CYS A 304 -1.32 -27.09 8.49
N THR A 305 -2.48 -27.51 8.00
CA THR A 305 -2.70 -28.87 7.47
C THR A 305 -2.71 -28.92 5.95
N GLY A 306 -2.67 -27.77 5.26
CA GLY A 306 -2.39 -27.41 3.88
C GLY A 306 -3.05 -28.21 2.82
#